data_6dc9a9850ebb0e60fe90ea3f336752f3
#
_entry.id   6dc9a9850ebb0e60fe90ea3f336752f3
#
_cell.length_a   1.000
_cell.length_b   1.000
_cell.length_c   1.000
_cell.angle_alpha   90.00
_cell.angle_beta   90.00
_cell.angle_gamma   90.00
#
_symmetry.space_group_name_H-M   'P 1'
#
loop_
_entity.id
_entity.type
_entity.pdbx_description
1 polymer ?
#
loop_
_entity_poly.entity_id
_entity_poly.type
_entity_poly.pdbx_seq_one_letter_code
_entity_poly.pdbx_strand_id
1 'polypeptide(L)'
;MKTLFIINDPPYGTERVYNALRLAPALVKKDPGHEVTVFLMADGVLAAKANQKTPEGFYNVERMLKRVLAGKGQVLLCGTCMDARGITDAELMQGARRSTMDELADTTIAADKVLVF
;
A
#
# COMPACT_ATOMS: atom_id res chain seq x y z
N MET A 1 -18.39 0.03 -2.04
CA MET A 1 -17.80 -0.43 -0.78
C MET A 1 -16.34 -0.01 -0.67
N LYS A 2 -15.85 0.12 0.54
CA LYS A 2 -14.46 0.57 0.80
C LYS A 2 -13.72 -0.49 1.58
N THR A 3 -12.54 -0.87 1.12
CA THR A 3 -11.63 -1.78 1.83
C THR A 3 -10.32 -1.06 2.13
N LEU A 4 -9.91 -1.13 3.40
CA LEU A 4 -8.63 -0.64 3.85
C LEU A 4 -7.69 -1.83 4.06
N PHE A 5 -6.56 -1.80 3.38
CA PHE A 5 -5.47 -2.74 3.59
C PHE A 5 -4.42 -2.08 4.47
N ILE A 6 -4.16 -2.64 5.64
CA ILE A 6 -3.06 -2.20 6.50
C ILE A 6 -1.94 -3.22 6.36
N ILE A 7 -0.79 -2.78 5.87
CA ILE A 7 0.34 -3.65 5.57
C ILE A 7 1.52 -3.29 6.47
N ASN A 8 1.91 -4.21 7.32
CA ASN A 8 3.02 -4.05 8.27
C ASN A 8 4.29 -4.78 7.84
N ASP A 9 4.16 -5.81 7.02
CA ASP A 9 5.28 -6.65 6.63
C ASP A 9 6.19 -5.94 5.62
N PRO A 10 7.48 -6.28 5.60
CA PRO A 10 8.39 -5.80 4.56
C PRO A 10 7.94 -6.32 3.19
N PRO A 11 8.27 -5.60 2.11
CA PRO A 11 7.80 -5.96 0.76
C PRO A 11 8.37 -7.29 0.24
N TYR A 12 9.50 -7.69 0.77
CA TYR A 12 10.19 -8.91 0.33
C TYR A 12 10.59 -9.75 1.55
N GLY A 13 10.72 -11.06 1.35
CA GLY A 13 11.05 -12.01 2.42
C GLY A 13 9.84 -12.78 2.93
N THR A 14 8.62 -12.26 2.75
CA THR A 14 7.35 -12.97 2.96
C THR A 14 6.46 -12.70 1.77
N GLU A 15 5.34 -13.42 1.66
CA GLU A 15 4.39 -13.19 0.57
C GLU A 15 3.16 -12.38 0.99
N ARG A 16 3.13 -11.84 2.21
CA ARG A 16 1.96 -11.12 2.72
C ARG A 16 1.65 -9.88 1.90
N VAL A 17 2.65 -9.05 1.65
CA VAL A 17 2.48 -7.83 0.82
C VAL A 17 2.06 -8.22 -0.58
N TYR A 18 2.74 -9.19 -1.18
CA TYR A 18 2.44 -9.69 -2.51
C TYR A 18 0.98 -10.15 -2.61
N ASN A 19 0.52 -10.94 -1.63
CA ASN A 19 -0.85 -11.45 -1.64
C ASN A 19 -1.89 -10.37 -1.37
N ALA A 20 -1.62 -9.42 -0.48
CA ALA A 20 -2.48 -8.26 -0.27
C ALA A 20 -2.69 -7.49 -1.57
N LEU A 21 -1.61 -7.25 -2.31
CA LEU A 21 -1.64 -6.49 -3.55
C LEU A 21 -2.16 -7.31 -4.75
N ARG A 22 -2.33 -8.60 -4.62
CA ARG A 22 -3.09 -9.42 -5.57
C ARG A 22 -4.59 -9.33 -5.29
N LEU A 23 -4.96 -9.27 -4.01
CA LEU A 23 -6.38 -9.20 -3.63
C LEU A 23 -6.99 -7.85 -4.01
N ALA A 24 -6.27 -6.76 -3.83
CA ALA A 24 -6.79 -5.42 -4.09
C ALA A 24 -7.37 -5.25 -5.51
N PRO A 25 -6.65 -5.55 -6.60
CA PRO A 25 -7.22 -5.43 -7.94
C PRO A 25 -8.33 -6.46 -8.21
N ALA A 26 -8.29 -7.60 -7.55
CA ALA A 26 -9.34 -8.60 -7.69
C ALA A 26 -10.68 -8.08 -7.14
N LEU A 27 -10.66 -7.33 -6.04
CA LEU A 27 -11.86 -6.70 -5.50
C LEU A 27 -12.45 -5.69 -6.48
N VAL A 28 -11.61 -4.83 -7.05
CA VAL A 28 -12.04 -3.82 -8.02
C VAL A 28 -12.60 -4.48 -9.28
N LYS A 29 -11.99 -5.59 -9.73
CA LYS A 29 -12.47 -6.34 -10.89
C LYS A 29 -13.86 -6.92 -10.67
N LYS A 30 -14.13 -7.42 -9.47
CA LYS A 30 -15.43 -8.01 -9.14
C LYS A 30 -16.51 -6.96 -8.84
N ASP A 31 -16.10 -5.85 -8.29
CA ASP A 31 -16.99 -4.74 -7.94
C ASP A 31 -16.34 -3.43 -8.40
N PRO A 32 -16.63 -2.97 -9.64
CA PRO A 32 -15.93 -1.79 -10.22
C PRO A 32 -16.07 -0.50 -9.43
N GLY A 33 -17.06 -0.40 -8.56
CA GLY A 33 -17.21 0.75 -7.66
C GLY A 33 -16.44 0.63 -6.36
N HIS A 34 -15.68 -0.46 -6.18
CA HIS A 34 -14.96 -0.73 -4.95
C HIS A 34 -13.78 0.21 -4.78
N GLU A 35 -13.72 0.90 -3.65
CA GLU A 35 -12.61 1.79 -3.32
C GLU A 35 -11.59 1.06 -2.45
N VAL A 36 -10.33 1.14 -2.85
CA VAL A 36 -9.23 0.49 -2.14
C VAL A 36 -8.28 1.55 -1.61
N THR A 37 -7.95 1.47 -0.33
CA THR A 37 -6.86 2.23 0.28
C THR A 37 -5.84 1.24 0.85
N VAL A 38 -4.58 1.46 0.51
CA VAL A 38 -3.45 0.72 1.08
C VAL A 38 -2.72 1.66 2.02
N PHE A 39 -2.63 1.28 3.30
CA PHE A 39 -1.89 2.03 4.30
C PHE A 39 -0.68 1.20 4.75
N LEU A 40 0.51 1.71 4.44
CA LEU A 40 1.77 1.03 4.72
C LEU A 40 2.32 1.51 6.06
N MET A 41 2.61 0.57 6.95
CA MET A 41 3.15 0.82 8.28
C MET A 41 4.38 -0.03 8.52
N ALA A 42 5.15 0.30 9.55
CA ALA A 42 6.34 -0.46 9.93
C ALA A 42 7.24 -0.67 8.70
N ASP A 43 7.80 -1.85 8.52
CA ASP A 43 8.61 -2.16 7.35
C ASP A 43 7.81 -2.16 6.05
N GLY A 44 6.49 -2.17 6.12
CA GLY A 44 5.61 -2.05 4.95
C GLY A 44 5.83 -0.75 4.17
N VAL A 45 6.32 0.31 4.81
CA VAL A 45 6.61 1.58 4.11
C VAL A 45 7.65 1.42 3.01
N LEU A 46 8.53 0.42 3.11
CA LEU A 46 9.52 0.12 2.09
C LEU A 46 8.90 -0.32 0.77
N ALA A 47 7.66 -0.80 0.78
CA ALA A 47 6.97 -1.25 -0.43
C ALA A 47 6.75 -0.13 -1.45
N ALA A 48 6.70 1.12 -1.00
CA ALA A 48 6.46 2.27 -1.87
C ALA A 48 7.74 3.01 -2.31
N LYS A 49 8.92 2.44 -2.06
CA LYS A 49 10.14 3.04 -2.57
C LYS A 49 10.18 2.99 -4.10
N ALA A 50 10.59 4.08 -4.70
CA ALA A 50 10.77 4.14 -6.15
C ALA A 50 11.97 3.32 -6.60
N ASN A 51 11.95 2.89 -7.85
CA ASN A 51 13.06 2.24 -8.54
C ASN A 51 13.41 0.85 -8.00
N GLN A 52 12.42 0.08 -7.57
CA GLN A 52 12.62 -1.29 -7.18
C GLN A 52 12.90 -2.17 -8.40
N LYS A 53 13.87 -3.07 -8.26
CA LYS A 53 14.22 -4.04 -9.29
C LYS A 53 14.10 -5.44 -8.73
N THR A 54 13.32 -6.26 -9.41
CA THR A 54 13.18 -7.68 -9.09
C THR A 54 13.52 -8.51 -10.33
N PRO A 55 13.98 -9.76 -10.18
CA PRO A 55 14.28 -10.60 -11.33
C PRO A 55 13.07 -10.73 -12.25
N GLU A 56 13.23 -10.40 -13.53
CA GLU A 56 12.22 -10.54 -14.58
C GLU A 56 10.84 -9.93 -14.23
N GLY A 57 10.82 -8.97 -13.30
CA GLY A 57 9.59 -8.29 -12.88
C GLY A 57 8.70 -9.08 -11.91
N PHE A 58 9.10 -10.28 -11.52
CA PHE A 58 8.37 -11.06 -10.52
C PHE A 58 8.40 -10.39 -9.16
N TYR A 59 7.26 -10.40 -8.48
CA TYR A 59 7.12 -9.86 -7.11
C TYR A 59 7.47 -8.38 -6.97
N ASN A 60 7.48 -7.61 -8.05
CA ASN A 60 7.76 -6.17 -7.95
C ASN A 60 6.58 -5.44 -7.33
N VAL A 61 6.69 -5.15 -6.04
CA VAL A 61 5.58 -4.54 -5.29
C VAL A 61 5.35 -3.08 -5.68
N GLU A 62 6.36 -2.37 -6.15
CA GLU A 62 6.17 -1.02 -6.69
C GLU A 62 5.18 -1.03 -7.86
N ARG A 63 5.33 -1.96 -8.78
CA ARG A 63 4.40 -2.13 -9.91
C ARG A 63 3.01 -2.49 -9.44
N MET A 64 2.90 -3.33 -8.42
CA MET A 64 1.61 -3.73 -7.87
C MET A 64 0.90 -2.55 -7.21
N LEU A 65 1.63 -1.71 -6.48
CA LEU A 65 1.07 -0.48 -5.93
C LEU A 65 0.65 0.50 -7.02
N LYS A 66 1.39 0.59 -8.13
CA LYS A 66 0.98 1.40 -9.28
C LYS A 66 -0.37 0.96 -9.84
N ARG A 67 -0.67 -0.32 -9.82
CA ARG A 67 -1.99 -0.83 -10.25
C ARG A 67 -3.10 -0.37 -9.31
N VAL A 68 -2.84 -0.31 -8.01
CA VAL A 68 -3.79 0.24 -7.04
C VAL A 68 -4.10 1.70 -7.38
N LEU A 69 -3.06 2.49 -7.63
CA LEU A 69 -3.22 3.90 -8.01
C LEU A 69 -3.95 4.06 -9.34
N ALA A 70 -3.62 3.23 -10.33
CA ALA A 70 -4.28 3.27 -11.64
C ALA A 70 -5.78 2.92 -11.53
N GLY A 71 -6.14 2.09 -10.58
CA GLY A 71 -7.53 1.76 -10.26
C GLY A 71 -8.23 2.78 -9.35
N LYS A 72 -7.66 3.98 -9.23
CA LYS A 72 -8.15 5.09 -8.40
C LYS A 72 -8.09 4.81 -6.89
N GLY A 73 -7.30 3.83 -6.48
CA GLY A 73 -7.02 3.58 -5.07
C GLY A 73 -6.00 4.57 -4.52
N GLN A 74 -5.77 4.50 -3.24
CA GLN A 74 -4.80 5.33 -2.54
C GLN A 74 -3.69 4.48 -1.94
N VAL A 75 -2.48 5.04 -1.94
CA VAL A 75 -1.31 4.44 -1.27
C VAL A 75 -0.75 5.45 -0.28
N LEU A 76 -0.97 5.18 0.99
CA LEU A 76 -0.60 6.04 2.11
C LEU A 76 0.47 5.37 2.95
N LEU A 77 1.42 6.16 3.47
CA LEU A 77 2.51 5.66 4.30
C LEU A 77 2.53 6.34 5.66
N CYS A 78 2.72 5.54 6.69
CA CYS A 78 2.96 6.06 8.04
C CYS A 78 4.22 6.94 8.05
N GLY A 79 4.05 8.23 8.30
CA GLY A 79 5.16 9.18 8.31
C GLY A 79 6.19 8.89 9.41
N THR A 80 5.74 8.54 10.61
CA THR A 80 6.62 8.17 11.72
C THR A 80 7.44 6.92 11.38
N CYS A 81 6.83 5.95 10.69
CA CYS A 81 7.54 4.75 10.26
C CYS A 81 8.59 5.06 9.20
N MET A 82 8.30 6.02 8.31
CA MET A 82 9.27 6.50 7.33
C MET A 82 10.46 7.17 8.04
N ASP A 83 10.19 8.05 8.97
CA ASP A 83 11.23 8.77 9.72
C ASP A 83 12.15 7.79 10.46
N ALA A 84 11.58 6.80 11.11
CA ALA A 84 12.33 5.77 11.84
C ALA A 84 13.28 4.98 10.94
N ARG A 85 13.05 4.97 9.63
CA ARG A 85 13.85 4.23 8.63
C ARG A 85 14.64 5.13 7.69
N GLY A 86 14.64 6.44 7.96
CA GLY A 86 15.36 7.41 7.16
C GLY A 86 14.83 7.55 5.73
N ILE A 87 13.55 7.24 5.50
CA ILE A 87 12.94 7.34 4.19
C ILE A 87 12.35 8.74 4.02
N THR A 88 12.72 9.42 2.95
CA THR A 88 12.21 10.76 2.62
C THR A 88 11.09 10.68 1.59
N ASP A 89 10.29 11.76 1.50
CA ASP A 89 9.21 11.83 0.51
C ASP A 89 9.72 11.70 -0.91
N ALA A 90 10.93 12.23 -1.19
CA ALA A 90 11.54 12.16 -2.52
C ALA A 90 11.88 10.74 -2.97
N GLU A 91 12.01 9.80 -2.02
CA GLU A 91 12.31 8.41 -2.33
C GLU A 91 11.07 7.58 -2.67
N LEU A 92 9.88 8.13 -2.51
CA LEU A 92 8.64 7.42 -2.76
C LEU A 92 8.29 7.40 -4.25
N MET A 93 7.64 6.31 -4.66
CA MET A 93 7.04 6.24 -5.99
C MET A 93 5.99 7.32 -6.16
N GLN A 94 5.79 7.77 -7.39
CA GLN A 94 4.79 8.79 -7.69
C GLN A 94 3.39 8.29 -7.33
N GLY A 95 2.62 9.13 -6.67
CA GLY A 95 1.25 8.83 -6.25
C GLY A 95 1.13 8.29 -4.83
N ALA A 96 2.19 7.72 -4.28
CA ALA A 96 2.23 7.35 -2.86
C ALA A 96 2.58 8.58 -2.02
N ARG A 97 1.99 8.70 -0.86
CA ARG A 97 2.25 9.86 -0.01
C ARG A 97 2.30 9.55 1.46
N ARG A 98 3.07 10.39 2.15
CA ARG A 98 3.17 10.40 3.61
C ARG A 98 1.80 10.69 4.23
N SER A 99 1.50 10.01 5.31
CA SER A 99 0.24 10.12 6.03
C SER A 99 0.45 10.13 7.54
N THR A 100 -0.64 10.10 8.28
CA THR A 100 -0.66 10.23 9.74
C THR A 100 -1.58 9.18 10.36
N MET A 101 -1.45 9.00 11.67
CA MET A 101 -2.35 8.12 12.41
C MET A 101 -3.80 8.66 12.39
N ASP A 102 -3.98 9.98 12.37
CA ASP A 102 -5.31 10.57 12.26
C ASP A 102 -5.99 10.18 10.94
N GLU A 103 -5.26 10.25 9.83
CA GLU A 103 -5.80 9.84 8.55
C GLU A 103 -6.08 8.34 8.52
N LEU A 104 -5.25 7.51 9.14
CA LEU A 104 -5.51 6.09 9.27
C LEU A 104 -6.79 5.83 10.07
N ALA A 105 -7.00 6.57 11.16
CA ALA A 105 -8.20 6.46 11.96
C ALA A 105 -9.45 6.82 11.14
N ASP A 106 -9.41 7.93 10.42
CA ASP A 106 -10.52 8.35 9.55
C ASP A 106 -10.82 7.30 8.49
N THR A 107 -9.78 6.78 7.84
CA THR A 107 -9.93 5.77 6.81
C THR A 107 -10.48 4.45 7.37
N THR A 108 -10.06 4.10 8.59
CA THR A 108 -10.54 2.91 9.29
C THR A 108 -12.03 3.02 9.60
N ILE A 109 -12.47 4.18 10.09
CA ILE A 109 -13.88 4.42 10.39
C ILE A 109 -14.73 4.38 9.12
N ALA A 110 -14.21 4.92 8.03
CA ALA A 110 -14.94 4.98 6.76
C ALA A 110 -14.98 3.64 6.01
N ALA A 111 -14.10 2.71 6.33
CA ALA A 111 -14.00 1.44 5.61
C ALA A 111 -15.12 0.48 5.99
N ASP A 112 -15.59 -0.27 4.99
CA ASP A 112 -16.52 -1.39 5.21
C ASP A 112 -15.76 -2.64 5.65
N LYS A 113 -14.52 -2.81 5.16
CA LYS A 113 -13.65 -3.92 5.52
C LYS A 113 -12.25 -3.41 5.79
N VAL A 114 -11.62 -3.94 6.83
CA VAL A 114 -10.22 -3.68 7.16
C VAL A 114 -9.47 -5.00 7.18
N LEU A 115 -8.45 -5.11 6.33
CA LEU A 115 -7.63 -6.31 6.20
C LEU A 115 -6.19 -5.95 6.59
N VAL A 116 -5.62 -6.74 7.49
CA VAL A 116 -4.26 -6.49 8.01
C VAL A 116 -3.32 -7.59 7.54
N PHE A 117 -2.22 -7.17 6.97
CA PHE A 117 -1.17 -8.06 6.47
C PHE A 117 0.18 -7.75 7.10
#